data_66a65d9e8f667919ce456dd047e6ac17
#
_entry.id   66a65d9e8f667919ce456dd047e6ac17
#
_cell.length_a   1.000
_cell.length_b   1.000
_cell.length_c   1.000
_cell.angle_alpha   90.00
_cell.angle_beta   90.00
_cell.angle_gamma   90.00
#
_symmetry.space_group_name_H-M   'P 1'
#
loop_
_entity.id
_entity.type
_entity.pdbx_description
1 polymer ?
#
loop_
_entity_poly.entity_id
_entity_poly.type
_entity_poly.pdbx_seq_one_letter_code
_entity_poly.pdbx_strand_id
1 'polypeptide(L)'
;MKKTFLGVIFAFTTILSFGQAPHGKPVTITGKVNNVAPDKKVYLQFINGRGTPITMDSSSVKADNTFKFNSMIIEGGGYYLLNFFAMELSQKVLLILEGGETVNVVADGMDMPNKRGTFQINGGDSQNIKYFNQIVKLNQELSVKVEVWNRQVEIAKAKKDETTLQKIQTDFQAAQQGNIGKIKALLPEMGTNLVALWTAGNFLNPESDLETLKQVADKFKTEKGNSPNIHIKTFLQQIKRLQGVDVGTEAPEIEMKTPDDKNLALSSLRGKYVLIDFWASWCGPCRKENPNVVRMYYKFKDKGFDIFSVSLDQEKDPWVKAIEKDGLTWNHVSDLQFWNSAAAAAYGVQGIPATFLLDKEGKVIAKNLRGEELERKLNEILK
;
A
#
# COMPACT_ATOMS: atom_id res chain seq x y z
N MET A 1 -22.35 -63.04 -43.66
CA MET A 1 -21.39 -61.97 -44.00
C MET A 1 -21.26 -61.04 -42.77
N LYS A 2 -20.21 -61.23 -41.98
CA LYS A 2 -19.91 -60.43 -40.77
C LYS A 2 -19.06 -59.25 -41.20
N LYS A 3 -19.51 -58.00 -40.97
CA LYS A 3 -18.71 -56.79 -41.14
C LYS A 3 -18.14 -56.41 -39.78
N THR A 4 -16.83 -56.52 -39.65
CA THR A 4 -16.00 -56.08 -38.56
C THR A 4 -15.82 -54.57 -38.66
N PHE A 5 -16.26 -53.83 -37.64
CA PHE A 5 -15.98 -52.38 -37.49
C PHE A 5 -14.68 -52.24 -36.70
N LEU A 6 -13.66 -51.70 -37.33
CA LEU A 6 -12.39 -51.36 -36.72
C LEU A 6 -12.53 -49.95 -36.13
N GLY A 7 -12.65 -49.83 -34.80
CA GLY A 7 -12.66 -48.57 -34.11
C GLY A 7 -11.24 -48.02 -33.95
N VAL A 8 -10.98 -46.86 -34.57
CA VAL A 8 -9.75 -46.12 -34.38
C VAL A 8 -9.89 -45.29 -33.10
N ILE A 9 -9.16 -45.69 -32.07
CA ILE A 9 -9.02 -44.94 -30.83
C ILE A 9 -8.01 -43.81 -31.10
N PHE A 10 -8.50 -42.56 -31.23
CA PHE A 10 -7.65 -41.37 -31.17
C PHE A 10 -7.30 -41.10 -29.70
N ALA A 11 -6.09 -41.47 -29.31
CA ALA A 11 -5.50 -41.04 -28.06
C ALA A 11 -5.18 -39.55 -28.18
N PHE A 12 -6.00 -38.68 -27.57
CA PHE A 12 -5.66 -37.31 -27.34
C PHE A 12 -4.56 -37.27 -26.25
N THR A 13 -3.31 -37.24 -26.67
CA THR A 13 -2.20 -36.82 -25.81
C THR A 13 -2.34 -35.31 -25.63
N THR A 14 -2.98 -34.88 -24.54
CA THR A 14 -2.85 -33.52 -24.03
C THR A 14 -1.40 -33.32 -23.64
N ILE A 15 -0.65 -32.69 -24.52
CA ILE A 15 0.65 -32.11 -24.18
C ILE A 15 0.31 -30.95 -23.23
N LEU A 16 0.38 -31.23 -21.93
CA LEU A 16 0.52 -30.20 -20.93
C LEU A 16 1.84 -29.49 -21.25
N SER A 17 1.77 -28.33 -21.89
CA SER A 17 2.89 -27.42 -21.99
C SER A 17 3.25 -27.04 -20.55
N PHE A 18 4.23 -27.73 -20.00
CA PHE A 18 4.94 -27.24 -18.81
C PHE A 18 5.54 -25.90 -19.23
N GLY A 19 4.91 -24.83 -18.78
CA GLY A 19 5.51 -23.49 -18.82
C GLY A 19 6.92 -23.62 -18.27
N GLN A 20 7.88 -23.00 -18.94
CA GLN A 20 9.28 -22.99 -18.53
C GLN A 20 9.34 -22.77 -17.02
N ALA A 21 10.02 -23.68 -16.31
CA ALA A 21 10.28 -23.52 -14.88
C ALA A 21 10.88 -22.12 -14.68
N PRO A 22 10.41 -21.34 -13.70
CA PRO A 22 10.92 -20.00 -13.48
C PRO A 22 12.44 -20.09 -13.33
N HIS A 23 13.18 -19.32 -14.13
CA HIS A 23 14.64 -19.21 -14.06
C HIS A 23 15.02 -18.51 -12.75
N GLY A 24 14.83 -19.18 -11.62
CA GLY A 24 15.10 -18.66 -10.29
C GLY A 24 16.34 -19.30 -9.68
N LYS A 25 16.74 -18.82 -8.51
CA LYS A 25 17.83 -19.42 -7.72
C LYS A 25 17.26 -20.32 -6.62
N PRO A 26 17.98 -21.39 -6.24
CA PRO A 26 17.56 -22.25 -5.14
C PRO A 26 17.63 -21.50 -3.81
N VAL A 27 16.76 -21.86 -2.88
CA VAL A 27 16.79 -21.44 -1.48
C VAL A 27 16.56 -22.66 -0.59
N THR A 28 17.28 -22.72 0.52
CA THR A 28 17.03 -23.71 1.57
C THR A 28 16.42 -22.99 2.78
N ILE A 29 15.20 -23.40 3.13
CA ILE A 29 14.53 -22.87 4.33
C ILE A 29 14.33 -24.06 5.29
N THR A 30 14.88 -23.94 6.49
CA THR A 30 14.70 -24.91 7.58
C THR A 30 14.03 -24.21 8.72
N GLY A 31 13.38 -24.96 9.61
CA GLY A 31 12.84 -24.34 10.79
C GLY A 31 12.23 -25.30 11.80
N LYS A 32 11.78 -24.72 12.91
CA LYS A 32 11.08 -25.42 14.00
C LYS A 32 9.82 -24.64 14.38
N VAL A 33 8.75 -25.37 14.65
CA VAL A 33 7.47 -24.83 15.08
C VAL A 33 7.22 -25.22 16.53
N ASN A 34 6.91 -24.27 17.41
CA ASN A 34 6.70 -24.54 18.84
C ASN A 34 5.30 -25.13 19.06
N ASN A 35 4.25 -24.58 18.43
CA ASN A 35 2.85 -25.00 18.58
C ASN A 35 2.35 -25.58 17.26
N VAL A 36 2.31 -26.89 17.17
CA VAL A 36 1.93 -27.61 15.93
C VAL A 36 0.44 -27.86 15.89
N ALA A 37 -0.21 -27.37 14.82
CA ALA A 37 -1.61 -27.61 14.56
C ALA A 37 -1.86 -29.00 13.92
N PRO A 38 -3.12 -29.49 13.88
CA PRO A 38 -3.46 -30.79 13.30
C PRO A 38 -3.04 -30.99 11.85
N ASP A 39 -3.08 -29.96 11.03
CA ASP A 39 -2.68 -30.03 9.60
C ASP A 39 -1.19 -30.31 9.40
N LYS A 40 -0.34 -29.92 10.33
CA LYS A 40 1.11 -30.16 10.32
C LYS A 40 1.81 -29.80 9.02
N LYS A 41 1.32 -28.80 8.28
CA LYS A 41 1.96 -28.30 7.06
C LYS A 41 2.35 -26.85 7.18
N VAL A 42 3.49 -26.49 6.61
CA VAL A 42 3.94 -25.11 6.39
C VAL A 42 3.90 -24.86 4.90
N TYR A 43 3.36 -23.72 4.50
CA TYR A 43 3.23 -23.33 3.09
C TYR A 43 4.19 -22.18 2.78
N LEU A 44 4.96 -22.31 1.70
CA LEU A 44 5.76 -21.24 1.15
C LEU A 44 4.93 -20.53 0.07
N GLN A 45 4.61 -19.27 0.31
CA GLN A 45 3.76 -18.47 -0.57
C GLN A 45 4.53 -17.27 -1.10
N PHE A 46 4.47 -17.01 -2.40
CA PHE A 46 4.99 -15.79 -3.02
C PHE A 46 3.93 -14.70 -3.00
N ILE A 47 4.30 -13.48 -2.63
CA ILE A 47 3.42 -12.30 -2.73
C ILE A 47 3.60 -11.70 -4.12
N ASN A 48 2.55 -11.75 -4.94
CA ASN A 48 2.60 -11.17 -6.29
C ASN A 48 2.59 -9.63 -6.27
N GLY A 49 2.71 -9.01 -7.44
CA GLY A 49 2.71 -7.54 -7.58
C GLY A 49 1.41 -6.83 -7.14
N ARG A 50 0.33 -7.59 -6.88
CA ARG A 50 -0.94 -7.07 -6.33
C ARG A 50 -1.06 -7.31 -4.82
N GLY A 51 -0.01 -7.82 -4.17
CA GLY A 51 -0.03 -8.16 -2.74
C GLY A 51 -0.74 -9.48 -2.40
N THR A 52 -1.13 -10.28 -3.39
CA THR A 52 -1.84 -11.56 -3.16
C THR A 52 -0.84 -12.69 -2.98
N PRO A 53 -0.92 -13.48 -1.89
CA PRO A 53 -0.07 -14.65 -1.71
C PRO A 53 -0.50 -15.81 -2.61
N ILE A 54 0.48 -16.43 -3.29
CA ILE A 54 0.32 -17.59 -4.16
C ILE A 54 1.18 -18.72 -3.58
N THR A 55 0.57 -19.86 -3.25
CA THR A 55 1.31 -21.02 -2.73
C THR A 55 2.20 -21.60 -3.81
N MET A 56 3.50 -21.70 -3.50
CA MET A 56 4.53 -22.26 -4.38
C MET A 56 4.96 -23.64 -3.94
N ASP A 57 5.02 -23.88 -2.65
CA ASP A 57 5.52 -25.15 -2.09
C ASP A 57 4.89 -25.40 -0.71
N SER A 58 4.98 -26.64 -0.23
CA SER A 58 4.55 -27.00 1.12
C SER A 58 5.49 -28.06 1.73
N SER A 59 5.69 -27.98 3.03
CA SER A 59 6.50 -28.90 3.79
C SER A 59 5.71 -29.43 5.00
N SER A 60 5.70 -30.75 5.16
CA SER A 60 5.13 -31.37 6.37
C SER A 60 6.05 -31.13 7.58
N VAL A 61 5.45 -30.83 8.72
CA VAL A 61 6.16 -30.75 10.00
C VAL A 61 6.41 -32.16 10.51
N LYS A 62 7.67 -32.47 10.79
CA LYS A 62 8.13 -33.78 11.30
C LYS A 62 7.75 -33.98 12.77
N ALA A 63 7.97 -35.18 13.29
CA ALA A 63 7.69 -35.52 14.67
C ALA A 63 8.52 -34.72 15.71
N ASP A 64 9.69 -34.22 15.31
CA ASP A 64 10.55 -33.33 16.09
C ASP A 64 10.20 -31.83 15.93
N ASN A 65 9.02 -31.53 15.32
CA ASN A 65 8.52 -30.21 15.02
C ASN A 65 9.36 -29.42 14.00
N THR A 66 10.21 -30.08 13.22
CA THR A 66 11.00 -29.43 12.17
C THR A 66 10.33 -29.49 10.80
N PHE A 67 10.66 -28.52 9.94
CA PHE A 67 10.28 -28.51 8.54
C PHE A 67 11.45 -28.09 7.66
N LYS A 68 11.39 -28.40 6.36
CA LYS A 68 12.41 -28.01 5.39
C LYS A 68 11.81 -27.78 4.00
N PHE A 69 12.25 -26.71 3.36
CA PHE A 69 12.07 -26.47 1.92
C PHE A 69 13.43 -26.45 1.23
N ASN A 70 13.46 -27.01 0.01
CA ASN A 70 14.51 -26.82 -0.97
C ASN A 70 13.78 -26.35 -2.23
N SER A 71 13.50 -25.06 -2.32
CA SER A 71 12.61 -24.52 -3.35
C SER A 71 13.35 -23.58 -4.27
N MET A 72 12.88 -23.47 -5.50
CA MET A 72 13.30 -22.41 -6.42
C MET A 72 12.47 -21.18 -6.15
N ILE A 73 13.10 -20.02 -6.02
CA ILE A 73 12.40 -18.76 -5.93
C ILE A 73 12.35 -18.06 -7.27
N ILE A 74 11.41 -17.11 -7.43
CA ILE A 74 11.23 -16.37 -8.68
C ILE A 74 12.49 -15.59 -9.03
N GLU A 75 12.81 -15.48 -10.33
CA GLU A 75 13.95 -14.72 -10.81
C GLU A 75 13.89 -13.25 -10.33
N GLY A 76 15.01 -12.77 -9.80
CA GLY A 76 15.12 -11.45 -9.18
C GLY A 76 14.64 -11.39 -7.74
N GLY A 77 14.18 -12.53 -7.17
CA GLY A 77 13.73 -12.57 -5.77
C GLY A 77 12.33 -12.01 -5.53
N GLY A 78 11.97 -11.83 -4.27
CA GLY A 78 10.66 -11.31 -3.90
C GLY A 78 10.32 -11.41 -2.42
N TYR A 79 9.06 -11.18 -2.14
CA TYR A 79 8.47 -11.31 -0.81
C TYR A 79 7.74 -12.63 -0.70
N TYR A 80 8.07 -13.39 0.32
CA TYR A 80 7.52 -14.72 0.58
C TYR A 80 6.90 -14.77 1.97
N LEU A 81 5.84 -15.55 2.14
CA LEU A 81 5.26 -15.85 3.43
C LEU A 81 5.47 -17.33 3.75
N LEU A 82 6.00 -17.62 4.93
CA LEU A 82 5.78 -18.89 5.55
C LEU A 82 4.44 -18.81 6.27
N ASN A 83 3.43 -19.47 5.73
CA ASN A 83 2.11 -19.59 6.31
C ASN A 83 2.02 -20.92 7.03
N PHE A 84 1.96 -20.86 8.37
CA PHE A 84 1.90 -22.05 9.20
C PHE A 84 0.46 -22.55 9.24
N PHE A 85 0.21 -23.78 8.75
CA PHE A 85 -1.05 -24.51 8.83
C PHE A 85 -2.25 -23.98 8.03
N ALA A 86 -2.18 -22.78 7.43
CA ALA A 86 -3.26 -22.16 6.62
C ALA A 86 -4.63 -22.07 7.31
N MET A 87 -4.65 -21.90 8.64
CA MET A 87 -5.84 -21.75 9.48
C MET A 87 -6.03 -20.28 9.87
N GLU A 88 -7.17 -19.92 10.47
CA GLU A 88 -7.52 -18.54 10.82
C GLU A 88 -6.49 -17.86 11.72
N LEU A 89 -6.02 -18.54 12.76
CA LEU A 89 -5.00 -18.03 13.68
C LEU A 89 -3.57 -18.45 13.30
N SER A 90 -3.36 -18.88 12.07
CA SER A 90 -2.03 -19.26 11.58
C SER A 90 -1.09 -18.07 11.54
N GLN A 91 0.08 -18.26 12.13
CA GLN A 91 1.15 -17.29 12.02
C GLN A 91 1.66 -17.21 10.56
N LYS A 92 1.96 -16.01 10.12
CA LYS A 92 2.58 -15.74 8.80
C LYS A 92 3.87 -14.98 9.01
N VAL A 93 4.98 -15.57 8.59
CA VAL A 93 6.31 -14.97 8.69
C VAL A 93 6.79 -14.52 7.32
N LEU A 94 7.07 -13.23 7.18
CA LEU A 94 7.59 -12.66 5.94
C LEU A 94 9.07 -12.99 5.79
N LEU A 95 9.45 -13.49 4.62
CA LEU A 95 10.82 -13.65 4.17
C LEU A 95 11.05 -12.81 2.93
N ILE A 96 12.14 -12.08 2.89
CA ILE A 96 12.58 -11.30 1.73
C ILE A 96 13.81 -12.00 1.16
N LEU A 97 13.65 -12.65 -0.01
CA LEU A 97 14.63 -13.56 -0.59
C LEU A 97 15.03 -13.13 -1.99
N GLU A 98 16.32 -13.22 -2.32
CA GLU A 98 16.87 -12.97 -3.67
C GLU A 98 17.47 -14.24 -4.31
N GLY A 99 17.50 -15.36 -3.55
CA GLY A 99 17.96 -16.66 -3.99
C GLY A 99 19.44 -16.93 -3.68
N GLY A 100 19.71 -18.18 -3.33
CA GLY A 100 21.00 -18.65 -2.82
C GLY A 100 21.09 -18.67 -1.31
N GLU A 101 20.07 -18.12 -0.60
CA GLU A 101 20.10 -18.05 0.86
C GLU A 101 19.80 -19.42 1.51
N THR A 102 20.43 -19.63 2.65
CA THR A 102 20.03 -20.65 3.62
C THR A 102 19.42 -19.95 4.83
N VAL A 103 18.15 -20.20 5.08
CA VAL A 103 17.36 -19.51 6.11
C VAL A 103 16.89 -20.52 7.14
N ASN A 104 17.02 -20.17 8.43
CA ASN A 104 16.43 -20.93 9.52
C ASN A 104 15.37 -20.07 10.23
N VAL A 105 14.18 -20.63 10.43
CA VAL A 105 13.03 -19.97 11.06
C VAL A 105 12.57 -20.77 12.28
N VAL A 106 12.56 -20.14 13.44
CA VAL A 106 11.89 -20.67 14.62
C VAL A 106 10.65 -19.82 14.86
N ALA A 107 9.48 -20.45 14.95
CA ALA A 107 8.21 -19.75 15.07
C ALA A 107 7.26 -20.46 16.03
N ASP A 108 6.34 -19.70 16.63
CA ASP A 108 5.26 -20.30 17.43
C ASP A 108 4.24 -21.04 16.54
N GLY A 109 4.09 -20.65 15.27
CA GLY A 109 3.21 -21.27 14.29
C GLY A 109 1.75 -20.82 14.36
N MET A 110 1.30 -20.41 15.54
CA MET A 110 -0.06 -19.93 15.78
C MET A 110 -0.04 -18.60 16.53
N ASP A 111 -0.96 -17.72 16.19
CA ASP A 111 -1.29 -16.56 16.99
C ASP A 111 -2.31 -16.96 18.08
N MET A 112 -2.23 -16.32 19.22
CA MET A 112 -3.27 -16.42 20.26
C MET A 112 -4.29 -15.30 20.06
N PRO A 113 -5.54 -15.42 20.50
CA PRO A 113 -6.58 -14.40 20.28
C PRO A 113 -6.17 -12.98 20.67
N ASN A 114 -5.33 -12.84 21.69
CA ASN A 114 -4.88 -11.54 22.22
C ASN A 114 -3.37 -11.35 22.18
N LYS A 115 -2.62 -12.23 21.51
CA LYS A 115 -1.16 -12.18 21.45
C LYS A 115 -0.65 -12.82 20.16
N ARG A 116 0.07 -12.05 19.37
CA ARG A 116 0.75 -12.59 18.20
C ARG A 116 1.85 -13.56 18.60
N GLY A 117 1.97 -14.64 17.84
CA GLY A 117 3.06 -15.59 17.97
C GLY A 117 4.42 -14.92 17.69
N THR A 118 5.45 -15.40 18.36
CA THR A 118 6.82 -14.93 18.16
C THR A 118 7.52 -15.71 17.06
N PHE A 119 8.52 -15.11 16.46
CA PHE A 119 9.38 -15.78 15.49
C PHE A 119 10.80 -15.21 15.51
N GLN A 120 11.74 -16.00 15.03
CA GLN A 120 13.13 -15.63 14.80
C GLN A 120 13.56 -16.12 13.43
N ILE A 121 14.29 -15.29 12.68
CA ILE A 121 14.82 -15.62 11.37
C ILE A 121 16.33 -15.46 11.41
N ASN A 122 17.05 -16.52 11.05
CA ASN A 122 18.48 -16.48 10.80
C ASN A 122 18.71 -16.74 9.30
N GLY A 123 19.25 -15.77 8.58
CA GLY A 123 19.50 -15.80 7.13
C GLY A 123 20.98 -15.72 6.76
N GLY A 124 21.90 -16.02 7.69
CA GLY A 124 23.33 -15.93 7.45
C GLY A 124 23.72 -14.50 7.00
N ASP A 125 24.38 -14.39 5.85
CA ASP A 125 24.87 -13.12 5.30
C ASP A 125 23.80 -12.32 4.53
N SER A 126 22.54 -12.77 4.48
CA SER A 126 21.47 -12.07 3.77
C SER A 126 21.22 -10.68 4.36
N GLN A 127 21.52 -9.63 3.59
CA GLN A 127 21.26 -8.25 3.99
C GLN A 127 19.76 -7.97 4.14
N ASN A 128 18.92 -8.60 3.32
CA ASN A 128 17.48 -8.51 3.43
C ASN A 128 17.00 -8.97 4.80
N ILE A 129 17.45 -10.12 5.26
CA ILE A 129 17.05 -10.69 6.56
C ILE A 129 17.67 -9.90 7.73
N LYS A 130 18.91 -9.46 7.60
CA LYS A 130 19.58 -8.62 8.61
C LYS A 130 18.78 -7.36 8.91
N TYR A 131 18.44 -6.56 7.89
CA TYR A 131 17.71 -5.31 8.09
C TYR A 131 16.25 -5.55 8.44
N PHE A 132 15.61 -6.59 7.89
CA PHE A 132 14.27 -6.99 8.30
C PHE A 132 14.20 -7.31 9.79
N ASN A 133 15.15 -8.08 10.33
CA ASN A 133 15.23 -8.38 11.77
C ASN A 133 15.45 -7.11 12.62
N GLN A 134 16.21 -6.12 12.15
CA GLN A 134 16.34 -4.85 12.86
C GLN A 134 15.01 -4.11 12.93
N ILE A 135 14.23 -4.08 11.83
CA ILE A 135 12.90 -3.47 11.82
C ILE A 135 11.94 -4.24 12.75
N VAL A 136 11.96 -5.57 12.72
CA VAL A 136 11.14 -6.40 13.61
C VAL A 136 11.47 -6.08 15.08
N LYS A 137 12.75 -5.95 15.43
CA LYS A 137 13.18 -5.60 16.79
C LYS A 137 12.66 -4.21 17.21
N LEU A 138 12.79 -3.19 16.35
CA LEU A 138 12.26 -1.85 16.61
C LEU A 138 10.75 -1.86 16.86
N ASN A 139 10.02 -2.63 16.05
CA ASN A 139 8.56 -2.76 16.22
C ASN A 139 8.19 -3.54 17.50
N GLN A 140 8.97 -4.55 17.90
CA GLN A 140 8.78 -5.26 19.16
C GLN A 140 8.99 -4.35 20.36
N GLU A 141 10.03 -3.51 20.34
CA GLU A 141 10.29 -2.51 21.40
C GLU A 141 9.12 -1.51 21.54
N LEU A 142 8.52 -1.09 20.42
CA LEU A 142 7.32 -0.26 20.44
C LEU A 142 6.11 -1.03 20.99
N SER A 143 5.93 -2.28 20.57
CA SER A 143 4.81 -3.14 21.01
C SER A 143 4.76 -3.32 22.52
N VAL A 144 5.91 -3.51 23.16
CA VAL A 144 6.01 -3.59 24.65
C VAL A 144 5.49 -2.31 25.31
N LYS A 145 5.82 -1.12 24.77
CA LYS A 145 5.30 0.15 25.28
C LYS A 145 3.78 0.25 25.08
N VAL A 146 3.29 -0.18 23.91
CA VAL A 146 1.85 -0.17 23.59
C VAL A 146 1.06 -1.05 24.56
N GLU A 147 1.58 -2.22 24.94
CA GLU A 147 0.94 -3.08 25.93
C GLU A 147 0.82 -2.42 27.32
N VAL A 148 1.84 -1.64 27.72
CA VAL A 148 1.79 -0.86 28.97
C VAL A 148 0.74 0.24 28.87
N TRP A 149 0.72 1.00 27.79
CA TRP A 149 -0.27 2.07 27.56
C TRP A 149 -1.69 1.53 27.49
N ASN A 150 -1.93 0.40 26.81
CA ASN A 150 -3.26 -0.22 26.75
C ASN A 150 -3.81 -0.51 28.17
N ARG A 151 -2.98 -1.04 29.07
CA ARG A 151 -3.39 -1.25 30.48
C ARG A 151 -3.69 0.07 31.19
N GLN A 152 -2.88 1.11 30.97
CA GLN A 152 -3.11 2.45 31.54
C GLN A 152 -4.39 3.10 31.00
N VAL A 153 -4.68 2.93 29.70
CA VAL A 153 -5.92 3.40 29.07
C VAL A 153 -7.15 2.78 29.75
N GLU A 154 -7.16 1.48 29.99
CA GLU A 154 -8.30 0.82 30.66
C GLU A 154 -8.50 1.35 32.10
N ILE A 155 -7.41 1.60 32.84
CA ILE A 155 -7.49 2.21 34.18
C ILE A 155 -8.00 3.65 34.13
N ALA A 156 -7.49 4.45 33.19
CA ALA A 156 -7.89 5.85 33.03
C ALA A 156 -9.36 6.00 32.60
N LYS A 157 -9.83 5.13 31.69
CA LYS A 157 -11.25 5.07 31.30
C LYS A 157 -12.15 4.76 32.49
N ALA A 158 -11.79 3.78 33.30
CA ALA A 158 -12.57 3.40 34.49
C ALA A 158 -12.67 4.56 35.51
N LYS A 159 -11.62 5.42 35.57
CA LYS A 159 -11.56 6.60 36.44
C LYS A 159 -12.08 7.88 35.79
N LYS A 160 -12.46 7.86 34.52
CA LYS A 160 -12.83 9.05 33.70
C LYS A 160 -11.72 10.12 33.69
N ASP A 161 -10.45 9.70 33.69
CA ASP A 161 -9.27 10.56 33.70
C ASP A 161 -8.86 10.93 32.27
N GLU A 162 -9.51 11.98 31.73
CA GLU A 162 -9.26 12.48 30.38
C GLU A 162 -7.83 13.02 30.19
N THR A 163 -7.24 13.60 31.25
CA THR A 163 -5.86 14.12 31.22
C THR A 163 -4.85 13.00 30.95
N THR A 164 -4.98 11.87 31.66
CA THR A 164 -4.14 10.71 31.44
C THR A 164 -4.36 10.11 30.06
N LEU A 165 -5.61 10.02 29.57
CA LEU A 165 -5.91 9.53 28.22
C LEU A 165 -5.25 10.38 27.13
N GLN A 166 -5.34 11.70 27.23
CA GLN A 166 -4.70 12.63 26.30
C GLN A 166 -3.17 12.52 26.33
N LYS A 167 -2.58 12.39 27.52
CA LYS A 167 -1.14 12.18 27.66
C LYS A 167 -0.68 10.91 26.99
N ILE A 168 -1.37 9.79 27.21
CA ILE A 168 -1.03 8.50 26.58
C ILE A 168 -1.12 8.58 25.06
N GLN A 169 -2.13 9.26 24.51
CA GLN A 169 -2.27 9.46 23.08
C GLN A 169 -1.08 10.24 22.50
N THR A 170 -0.64 11.30 23.17
CA THR A 170 0.52 12.10 22.76
C THR A 170 1.81 11.28 22.81
N ASP A 171 2.03 10.54 23.91
CA ASP A 171 3.21 9.69 24.09
C ASP A 171 3.27 8.57 23.05
N PHE A 172 2.11 7.97 22.72
CA PHE A 172 2.00 6.94 21.68
C PHE A 172 2.36 7.51 20.29
N GLN A 173 1.80 8.67 19.92
CA GLN A 173 2.09 9.30 18.63
C GLN A 173 3.59 9.65 18.50
N ALA A 174 4.19 10.21 19.55
CA ALA A 174 5.61 10.53 19.57
C ALA A 174 6.49 9.27 19.45
N ALA A 175 6.14 8.21 20.16
CA ALA A 175 6.88 6.95 20.08
C ALA A 175 6.75 6.27 18.71
N GLN A 176 5.56 6.31 18.12
CA GLN A 176 5.31 5.79 16.77
C GLN A 176 6.12 6.54 15.72
N GLN A 177 6.11 7.87 15.75
CA GLN A 177 6.90 8.69 14.83
C GLN A 177 8.41 8.48 15.04
N GLY A 178 8.87 8.40 16.30
CA GLY A 178 10.25 8.09 16.62
C GLY A 178 10.69 6.72 16.12
N ASN A 179 9.82 5.71 16.20
CA ASN A 179 10.09 4.37 15.67
C ASN A 179 10.21 4.40 14.13
N ILE A 180 9.27 5.07 13.45
CA ILE A 180 9.31 5.26 11.99
C ILE A 180 10.58 5.99 11.59
N GLY A 181 10.99 7.03 12.32
CA GLY A 181 12.22 7.76 12.08
C GLY A 181 13.47 6.87 12.15
N LYS A 182 13.55 5.97 13.14
CA LYS A 182 14.64 4.99 13.25
C LYS A 182 14.67 4.01 12.07
N ILE A 183 13.50 3.54 11.63
CA ILE A 183 13.38 2.63 10.48
C ILE A 183 13.81 3.33 9.19
N LYS A 184 13.38 4.58 8.98
CA LYS A 184 13.78 5.39 7.83
C LYS A 184 15.31 5.62 7.79
N ALA A 185 15.93 5.81 8.95
CA ALA A 185 17.38 6.01 9.05
C ALA A 185 18.21 4.80 8.58
N LEU A 186 17.62 3.60 8.50
CA LEU A 186 18.28 2.42 7.96
C LEU A 186 18.30 2.37 6.42
N LEU A 187 17.43 3.11 5.73
CA LEU A 187 17.28 3.04 4.26
C LEU A 187 18.58 3.24 3.47
N PRO A 188 19.44 4.23 3.79
CA PRO A 188 20.70 4.42 3.05
C PRO A 188 21.61 3.19 3.08
N GLU A 189 21.65 2.48 4.23
CA GLU A 189 22.50 1.30 4.43
C GLU A 189 21.94 0.05 3.73
N MET A 190 20.63 -0.01 3.51
CA MET A 190 19.96 -1.14 2.82
C MET A 190 20.35 -1.18 1.34
N GLY A 191 20.81 -0.09 0.74
CA GLY A 191 21.18 -0.03 -0.67
C GLY A 191 20.01 -0.35 -1.59
N THR A 192 20.21 -1.25 -2.56
CA THR A 192 19.20 -1.79 -3.47
C THR A 192 18.80 -3.23 -3.12
N ASN A 193 18.93 -3.64 -1.86
CA ASN A 193 18.33 -4.87 -1.38
C ASN A 193 16.79 -4.74 -1.33
N LEU A 194 16.06 -5.83 -1.54
CA LEU A 194 14.59 -5.80 -1.59
C LEU A 194 13.95 -5.32 -0.28
N VAL A 195 14.66 -5.46 0.85
CA VAL A 195 14.19 -4.91 2.14
C VAL A 195 14.09 -3.38 2.13
N ALA A 196 14.93 -2.66 1.36
CA ALA A 196 14.81 -1.22 1.20
C ALA A 196 13.50 -0.84 0.51
N LEU A 197 13.15 -1.59 -0.53
CA LEU A 197 11.89 -1.40 -1.26
C LEU A 197 10.68 -1.69 -0.37
N TRP A 198 10.73 -2.80 0.39
CA TRP A 198 9.70 -3.15 1.35
C TRP A 198 9.56 -2.07 2.44
N THR A 199 10.69 -1.57 2.95
CA THR A 199 10.71 -0.50 3.97
C THR A 199 10.12 0.79 3.42
N ALA A 200 10.52 1.20 2.21
CA ALA A 200 9.98 2.38 1.55
C ALA A 200 8.45 2.29 1.38
N GLY A 201 7.94 1.15 0.91
CA GLY A 201 6.51 0.95 0.69
C GLY A 201 5.66 0.86 1.95
N ASN A 202 6.24 0.50 3.12
CA ASN A 202 5.47 0.30 4.35
C ASN A 202 5.64 1.42 5.38
N PHE A 203 6.71 2.22 5.33
CA PHE A 203 7.03 3.21 6.35
C PHE A 203 7.20 4.64 5.84
N LEU A 204 7.29 4.84 4.52
CA LEU A 204 7.33 6.18 3.93
C LEU A 204 5.93 6.63 3.54
N ASN A 205 5.60 7.87 3.88
CA ASN A 205 4.36 8.50 3.46
C ASN A 205 4.58 9.21 2.11
N PRO A 206 3.80 8.89 1.05
CA PRO A 206 3.93 9.54 -0.26
C PRO A 206 3.83 11.07 -0.24
N GLU A 207 3.11 11.65 0.74
CA GLU A 207 2.93 13.10 0.85
C GLU A 207 4.14 13.79 1.50
N SER A 208 4.64 13.25 2.62
CA SER A 208 5.72 13.88 3.40
C SER A 208 7.11 13.38 3.05
N ASP A 209 7.23 12.18 2.46
CA ASP A 209 8.52 11.52 2.21
C ASP A 209 8.81 11.33 0.70
N LEU A 210 8.10 12.07 -0.18
CA LEU A 210 8.20 11.90 -1.63
C LEU A 210 9.64 11.99 -2.14
N GLU A 211 10.45 12.91 -1.59
CA GLU A 211 11.84 13.06 -1.99
C GLU A 211 12.68 11.81 -1.62
N THR A 212 12.47 11.26 -0.44
CA THR A 212 13.13 10.00 -0.03
C THR A 212 12.69 8.83 -0.91
N LEU A 213 11.37 8.76 -1.24
CA LEU A 213 10.84 7.75 -2.16
C LEU A 213 11.47 7.86 -3.56
N LYS A 214 11.66 9.08 -4.08
CA LYS A 214 12.35 9.34 -5.35
C LYS A 214 13.80 8.86 -5.29
N GLN A 215 14.54 9.21 -4.25
CA GLN A 215 15.94 8.79 -4.07
C GLN A 215 16.08 7.26 -4.06
N VAL A 216 15.17 6.55 -3.35
CA VAL A 216 15.13 5.08 -3.36
C VAL A 216 14.82 4.58 -4.78
N ALA A 217 13.84 5.15 -5.45
CA ALA A 217 13.46 4.73 -6.81
C ALA A 217 14.58 4.96 -7.83
N ASP A 218 15.25 6.11 -7.79
CA ASP A 218 16.35 6.43 -8.70
C ASP A 218 17.54 5.48 -8.52
N LYS A 219 17.86 5.12 -7.26
CA LYS A 219 18.88 4.13 -6.96
C LYS A 219 18.52 2.75 -7.53
N PHE A 220 17.28 2.28 -7.31
CA PHE A 220 16.82 1.02 -7.89
C PHE A 220 16.77 1.07 -9.43
N LYS A 221 16.34 2.18 -10.02
CA LYS A 221 16.32 2.38 -11.47
C LYS A 221 17.73 2.28 -12.06
N THR A 222 18.72 2.89 -11.43
CA THR A 222 20.10 2.90 -11.89
C THR A 222 20.76 1.54 -11.75
N GLU A 223 20.61 0.87 -10.61
CA GLU A 223 21.35 -0.37 -10.29
C GLU A 223 20.56 -1.64 -10.71
N LYS A 224 19.23 -1.60 -10.68
CA LYS A 224 18.36 -2.76 -10.91
C LYS A 224 17.20 -2.48 -11.88
N GLY A 225 17.27 -1.43 -12.71
CA GLY A 225 16.17 -1.02 -13.60
C GLY A 225 15.72 -2.10 -14.60
N ASN A 226 16.60 -2.98 -15.01
CA ASN A 226 16.33 -4.11 -15.90
C ASN A 226 15.96 -5.41 -15.15
N SER A 227 15.81 -5.37 -13.82
CA SER A 227 15.46 -6.54 -13.03
C SER A 227 14.09 -7.10 -13.46
N PRO A 228 13.95 -8.43 -13.58
CA PRO A 228 12.64 -9.07 -13.80
C PRO A 228 11.72 -8.96 -12.59
N ASN A 229 12.21 -8.52 -11.43
CA ASN A 229 11.48 -8.46 -10.17
C ASN A 229 10.22 -7.59 -10.26
N ILE A 230 9.07 -8.20 -9.98
CA ILE A 230 7.77 -7.53 -10.10
C ILE A 230 7.60 -6.40 -9.07
N HIS A 231 8.16 -6.53 -7.86
CA HIS A 231 8.05 -5.53 -6.82
C HIS A 231 8.84 -4.27 -7.16
N ILE A 232 10.05 -4.42 -7.77
CA ILE A 232 10.83 -3.29 -8.29
C ILE A 232 10.04 -2.57 -9.38
N LYS A 233 9.53 -3.31 -10.36
CA LYS A 233 8.73 -2.72 -11.46
C LYS A 233 7.51 -1.97 -10.93
N THR A 234 6.75 -2.58 -10.02
CA THR A 234 5.56 -1.96 -9.44
C THR A 234 5.92 -0.69 -8.67
N PHE A 235 6.96 -0.74 -7.84
CA PHE A 235 7.42 0.43 -7.09
C PHE A 235 7.86 1.57 -8.00
N LEU A 236 8.70 1.31 -9.01
CA LEU A 236 9.14 2.33 -9.95
C LEU A 236 7.98 2.95 -10.73
N GLN A 237 6.99 2.14 -11.13
CA GLN A 237 5.77 2.65 -11.76
C GLN A 237 4.95 3.53 -10.81
N GLN A 238 4.81 3.13 -9.54
CA GLN A 238 4.11 3.91 -8.54
C GLN A 238 4.78 5.27 -8.30
N ILE A 239 6.10 5.29 -8.13
CA ILE A 239 6.84 6.55 -7.95
C ILE A 239 6.76 7.44 -9.19
N LYS A 240 6.82 6.86 -10.40
CA LYS A 240 6.62 7.61 -11.64
C LYS A 240 5.24 8.28 -11.69
N ARG A 241 4.19 7.59 -11.23
CA ARG A 241 2.83 8.19 -11.13
C ARG A 241 2.81 9.34 -10.12
N LEU A 242 3.42 9.16 -8.94
CA LEU A 242 3.50 10.22 -7.93
C LEU A 242 4.28 11.44 -8.43
N GLN A 243 5.33 11.25 -9.23
CA GLN A 243 6.08 12.34 -9.88
C GLN A 243 5.20 13.14 -10.86
N GLY A 244 4.28 12.47 -11.56
CA GLY A 244 3.35 13.12 -12.49
C GLY A 244 2.42 14.16 -11.85
N VAL A 245 2.22 14.10 -10.53
CA VAL A 245 1.37 15.04 -9.77
C VAL A 245 2.15 15.88 -8.76
N ASP A 246 3.47 15.95 -8.89
CA ASP A 246 4.30 16.77 -7.99
C ASP A 246 4.18 18.27 -8.31
N VAL A 247 4.48 19.10 -7.30
CA VAL A 247 4.49 20.56 -7.50
C VAL A 247 5.47 20.94 -8.60
N GLY A 248 5.02 21.77 -9.54
CA GLY A 248 5.77 22.21 -10.72
C GLY A 248 5.57 21.34 -11.97
N THR A 249 4.91 20.18 -11.86
CA THR A 249 4.62 19.31 -13.02
C THR A 249 3.22 19.55 -13.58
N GLU A 250 3.01 19.23 -14.86
CA GLU A 250 1.69 19.25 -15.47
C GLU A 250 0.81 18.15 -14.85
N ALA A 251 -0.42 18.51 -14.48
CA ALA A 251 -1.39 17.60 -13.90
C ALA A 251 -1.87 16.59 -14.96
N PRO A 252 -1.92 15.26 -14.63
CA PRO A 252 -2.51 14.27 -15.51
C PRO A 252 -3.94 14.64 -15.91
N GLU A 253 -4.30 14.40 -17.18
CA GLU A 253 -5.66 14.64 -17.65
C GLU A 253 -6.67 13.75 -16.93
N ILE A 254 -7.83 14.32 -16.62
CA ILE A 254 -8.99 13.59 -16.08
C ILE A 254 -10.15 13.88 -17.02
N GLU A 255 -10.72 12.84 -17.62
CA GLU A 255 -11.96 12.93 -18.38
C GLU A 255 -12.94 11.88 -17.87
N MET A 256 -14.03 12.32 -17.26
CA MET A 256 -15.02 11.44 -16.61
C MET A 256 -16.44 11.97 -16.79
N LYS A 257 -17.43 11.20 -16.35
CA LYS A 257 -18.85 11.56 -16.40
C LYS A 257 -19.22 12.54 -15.29
N THR A 258 -19.98 13.57 -15.68
CA THR A 258 -20.68 14.45 -14.74
C THR A 258 -21.95 13.80 -14.18
N PRO A 259 -22.61 14.39 -13.17
CA PRO A 259 -23.91 13.91 -12.67
C PRO A 259 -24.99 13.76 -13.75
N ASP A 260 -24.96 14.55 -14.82
CA ASP A 260 -25.87 14.50 -15.97
C ASP A 260 -25.31 13.66 -17.14
N ASP A 261 -24.37 12.76 -16.88
CA ASP A 261 -23.77 11.77 -17.79
C ASP A 261 -23.00 12.36 -19.01
N LYS A 262 -22.63 13.64 -18.95
CA LYS A 262 -21.77 14.26 -19.95
C LYS A 262 -20.30 14.01 -19.64
N ASN A 263 -19.47 13.91 -20.65
CA ASN A 263 -18.01 13.90 -20.45
C ASN A 263 -17.53 15.30 -20.11
N LEU A 264 -16.66 15.39 -19.11
CA LEU A 264 -15.99 16.63 -18.74
C LEU A 264 -14.50 16.35 -18.54
N ALA A 265 -13.68 17.12 -19.25
CA ALA A 265 -12.23 17.05 -19.17
C ALA A 265 -11.69 18.16 -18.26
N LEU A 266 -10.68 17.83 -17.44
CA LEU A 266 -9.97 18.81 -16.61
C LEU A 266 -9.35 19.92 -17.44
N SER A 267 -8.82 19.59 -18.61
CA SER A 267 -8.23 20.56 -19.55
C SER A 267 -9.22 21.62 -20.06
N SER A 268 -10.53 21.38 -19.97
CA SER A 268 -11.55 22.39 -20.32
C SER A 268 -11.55 23.61 -19.38
N LEU A 269 -10.88 23.51 -18.23
CA LEU A 269 -10.75 24.59 -17.26
C LEU A 269 -9.42 25.35 -17.36
N ARG A 270 -8.61 25.10 -18.40
CA ARG A 270 -7.37 25.86 -18.62
C ARG A 270 -7.66 27.36 -18.67
N GLY A 271 -6.71 28.16 -18.24
CA GLY A 271 -6.86 29.61 -18.07
C GLY A 271 -7.38 30.06 -16.70
N LYS A 272 -7.80 29.11 -15.85
CA LYS A 272 -8.19 29.35 -14.46
C LYS A 272 -7.22 28.64 -13.50
N TYR A 273 -7.16 29.13 -12.26
CA TYR A 273 -6.63 28.33 -11.17
C TYR A 273 -7.69 27.28 -10.78
N VAL A 274 -7.32 26.00 -10.72
CA VAL A 274 -8.27 24.91 -10.50
C VAL A 274 -7.88 24.13 -9.27
N LEU A 275 -8.81 23.98 -8.33
CA LEU A 275 -8.69 23.02 -7.23
C LEU A 275 -9.27 21.69 -7.68
N ILE A 276 -8.43 20.68 -7.89
CA ILE A 276 -8.91 19.30 -7.98
C ILE A 276 -9.15 18.82 -6.56
N ASP A 277 -10.36 18.31 -6.29
CA ASP A 277 -10.78 17.84 -4.97
C ASP A 277 -11.29 16.39 -5.06
N PHE A 278 -10.52 15.44 -4.50
CA PHE A 278 -10.93 14.05 -4.38
C PHE A 278 -11.71 13.86 -3.10
N TRP A 279 -12.95 13.43 -3.23
CA TRP A 279 -13.90 13.29 -2.14
C TRP A 279 -14.88 12.12 -2.34
N ALA A 280 -15.84 11.94 -1.42
CA ALA A 280 -16.97 11.05 -1.61
C ALA A 280 -18.13 11.40 -0.68
N SER A 281 -19.34 10.98 -1.02
CA SER A 281 -20.55 11.20 -0.20
C SER A 281 -20.45 10.57 1.20
N TRP A 282 -19.79 9.43 1.30
CA TRP A 282 -19.54 8.67 2.54
C TRP A 282 -18.32 9.17 3.34
N CYS A 283 -17.52 10.10 2.81
CA CYS A 283 -16.31 10.61 3.47
C CYS A 283 -16.68 11.67 4.52
N GLY A 284 -16.75 11.29 5.79
CA GLY A 284 -17.07 12.21 6.89
C GLY A 284 -16.16 13.43 6.98
N PRO A 285 -14.81 13.30 6.92
CA PRO A 285 -13.90 14.43 6.89
C PRO A 285 -14.11 15.36 5.70
N CYS A 286 -14.37 14.82 4.48
CA CYS A 286 -14.66 15.62 3.28
C CYS A 286 -15.91 16.48 3.49
N ARG A 287 -16.99 15.86 4.00
CA ARG A 287 -18.26 16.54 4.26
C ARG A 287 -18.14 17.65 5.31
N LYS A 288 -17.21 17.52 6.25
CA LYS A 288 -16.89 18.58 7.23
C LYS A 288 -16.12 19.75 6.61
N GLU A 289 -15.29 19.47 5.60
CA GLU A 289 -14.52 20.49 4.88
C GLU A 289 -15.35 21.21 3.81
N ASN A 290 -16.38 20.57 3.24
CA ASN A 290 -17.20 21.14 2.15
C ASN A 290 -17.72 22.57 2.42
N PRO A 291 -18.21 22.96 3.61
CA PRO A 291 -18.63 24.35 3.87
C PRO A 291 -17.52 25.37 3.68
N ASN A 292 -16.27 25.01 4.02
CA ASN A 292 -15.11 25.85 3.78
C ASN A 292 -14.80 25.96 2.27
N VAL A 293 -14.84 24.85 1.55
CA VAL A 293 -14.63 24.82 0.08
C VAL A 293 -15.70 25.67 -0.63
N VAL A 294 -16.97 25.57 -0.23
CA VAL A 294 -18.07 26.40 -0.74
C VAL A 294 -17.76 27.89 -0.54
N ARG A 295 -17.34 28.28 0.67
CA ARG A 295 -16.96 29.67 0.97
C ARG A 295 -15.82 30.15 0.07
N MET A 296 -14.79 29.32 -0.15
CA MET A 296 -13.66 29.66 -1.03
C MET A 296 -14.10 29.78 -2.47
N TYR A 297 -14.93 28.88 -2.98
CA TYR A 297 -15.46 28.95 -4.34
C TYR A 297 -16.17 30.28 -4.60
N TYR A 298 -17.15 30.64 -3.77
CA TYR A 298 -17.88 31.91 -3.97
C TYR A 298 -17.01 33.15 -3.78
N LYS A 299 -15.99 33.10 -2.94
CA LYS A 299 -15.06 34.21 -2.74
C LYS A 299 -14.15 34.46 -3.95
N PHE A 300 -13.77 33.40 -4.70
CA PHE A 300 -12.72 33.49 -5.70
C PHE A 300 -13.14 33.13 -7.14
N LYS A 301 -14.32 32.56 -7.38
CA LYS A 301 -14.78 32.14 -8.72
C LYS A 301 -14.72 33.27 -9.75
N ASP A 302 -15.10 34.47 -9.36
CA ASP A 302 -15.12 35.64 -10.26
C ASP A 302 -13.71 36.24 -10.47
N LYS A 303 -12.70 35.72 -9.77
CA LYS A 303 -11.29 36.09 -9.90
C LYS A 303 -10.48 35.06 -10.73
N GLY A 304 -11.15 34.13 -11.41
CA GLY A 304 -10.48 33.11 -12.22
C GLY A 304 -10.10 31.85 -11.45
N PHE A 305 -10.85 31.51 -10.42
CA PHE A 305 -10.75 30.24 -9.68
C PHE A 305 -11.91 29.31 -10.05
N ASP A 306 -11.64 28.02 -10.13
CA ASP A 306 -12.66 26.99 -10.32
C ASP A 306 -12.31 25.73 -9.53
N ILE A 307 -13.28 24.84 -9.39
CA ILE A 307 -13.10 23.54 -8.71
C ILE A 307 -13.52 22.42 -9.64
N PHE A 308 -12.74 21.33 -9.61
CA PHE A 308 -12.99 20.08 -10.33
C PHE A 308 -13.00 18.94 -9.31
N SER A 309 -14.19 18.61 -8.79
CA SER A 309 -14.32 17.55 -7.79
C SER A 309 -14.45 16.18 -8.42
N VAL A 310 -13.61 15.25 -7.98
CA VAL A 310 -13.59 13.84 -8.42
C VAL A 310 -14.14 12.98 -7.29
N SER A 311 -15.30 12.37 -7.52
CA SER A 311 -15.93 11.51 -6.52
C SER A 311 -15.41 10.07 -6.61
N LEU A 312 -15.14 9.48 -5.44
CA LEU A 312 -14.84 8.05 -5.25
C LEU A 312 -16.08 7.27 -4.79
N ASP A 313 -17.29 7.72 -5.12
CA ASP A 313 -18.50 6.96 -4.86
C ASP A 313 -18.61 5.74 -5.80
N GLN A 314 -19.33 4.72 -5.38
CA GLN A 314 -19.69 3.56 -6.20
C GLN A 314 -21.05 3.70 -6.86
N GLU A 315 -21.91 4.52 -6.25
CA GLU A 315 -23.29 4.72 -6.68
C GLU A 315 -23.55 6.20 -6.96
N LYS A 316 -24.28 6.47 -8.04
CA LYS A 316 -24.57 7.81 -8.52
C LYS A 316 -25.50 8.57 -7.56
N ASP A 317 -26.56 7.92 -7.07
CA ASP A 317 -27.58 8.58 -6.26
C ASP A 317 -27.07 9.16 -4.94
N PRO A 318 -26.26 8.45 -4.10
CA PRO A 318 -25.66 9.03 -2.91
C PRO A 318 -24.74 10.21 -3.23
N TRP A 319 -23.96 10.12 -4.30
CA TRP A 319 -23.06 11.16 -4.77
C TRP A 319 -23.83 12.44 -5.14
N VAL A 320 -24.85 12.34 -6.01
CA VAL A 320 -25.68 13.48 -6.43
C VAL A 320 -26.40 14.14 -5.24
N LYS A 321 -27.01 13.33 -4.35
CA LYS A 321 -27.64 13.83 -3.14
C LYS A 321 -26.68 14.56 -2.22
N ALA A 322 -25.41 14.12 -2.17
CA ALA A 322 -24.38 14.79 -1.38
C ALA A 322 -23.98 16.13 -1.97
N ILE A 323 -23.84 16.24 -3.29
CA ILE A 323 -23.60 17.50 -4.01
C ILE A 323 -24.69 18.52 -3.67
N GLU A 324 -25.96 18.12 -3.82
CA GLU A 324 -27.11 18.99 -3.53
C GLU A 324 -27.15 19.42 -2.06
N LYS A 325 -27.02 18.45 -1.16
CA LYS A 325 -27.10 18.68 0.29
C LYS A 325 -26.03 19.64 0.80
N ASP A 326 -24.81 19.55 0.26
CA ASP A 326 -23.67 20.38 0.67
C ASP A 326 -23.54 21.68 -0.13
N GLY A 327 -24.40 21.89 -1.16
CA GLY A 327 -24.39 23.09 -1.99
C GLY A 327 -23.17 23.24 -2.88
N LEU A 328 -22.65 22.11 -3.42
CA LEU A 328 -21.44 22.07 -4.24
C LEU A 328 -21.81 22.40 -5.70
N THR A 329 -21.69 23.68 -6.10
CA THR A 329 -22.24 24.19 -7.37
C THR A 329 -21.26 24.24 -8.52
N TRP A 330 -20.08 23.66 -8.37
CA TRP A 330 -19.02 23.64 -9.40
C TRP A 330 -18.99 22.30 -10.19
N ASN A 331 -17.86 22.02 -10.87
CA ASN A 331 -17.71 20.86 -11.71
C ASN A 331 -17.48 19.57 -10.89
N HIS A 332 -18.28 18.55 -11.15
CA HIS A 332 -18.19 17.25 -10.49
C HIS A 332 -18.11 16.14 -11.53
N VAL A 333 -17.21 15.19 -11.31
CA VAL A 333 -17.05 13.99 -12.13
C VAL A 333 -16.86 12.74 -11.29
N SER A 334 -17.18 11.58 -11.85
CA SER A 334 -16.90 10.26 -11.25
C SER A 334 -16.86 9.17 -12.31
N ASP A 335 -16.05 8.12 -12.06
CA ASP A 335 -16.10 6.85 -12.79
C ASP A 335 -16.86 5.76 -12.00
N LEU A 336 -17.35 6.08 -10.80
CA LEU A 336 -18.06 5.19 -9.88
C LEU A 336 -17.28 3.91 -9.54
N GLN A 337 -15.94 3.97 -9.55
CA GLN A 337 -15.07 2.82 -9.34
C GLN A 337 -14.46 2.76 -7.93
N PHE A 338 -14.93 3.60 -7.00
CA PHE A 338 -14.41 3.63 -5.61
C PHE A 338 -12.89 3.85 -5.62
N TRP A 339 -12.13 3.04 -4.86
CA TRP A 339 -10.66 3.09 -4.84
C TRP A 339 -9.99 2.57 -6.11
N ASN A 340 -10.76 1.98 -7.05
CA ASN A 340 -10.25 1.61 -8.38
C ASN A 340 -10.37 2.76 -9.39
N SER A 341 -10.75 3.95 -8.98
CA SER A 341 -10.85 5.13 -9.84
C SER A 341 -9.55 5.40 -10.61
N ALA A 342 -9.68 5.57 -11.94
CA ALA A 342 -8.56 5.85 -12.81
C ALA A 342 -7.87 7.18 -12.45
N ALA A 343 -8.65 8.21 -12.07
CA ALA A 343 -8.11 9.49 -11.63
C ALA A 343 -7.39 9.36 -10.29
N ALA A 344 -7.97 8.66 -9.30
CA ALA A 344 -7.30 8.42 -8.03
C ALA A 344 -5.96 7.70 -8.22
N ALA A 345 -5.92 6.69 -9.10
CA ALA A 345 -4.70 5.98 -9.44
C ALA A 345 -3.66 6.87 -10.14
N ALA A 346 -4.09 7.73 -11.09
CA ALA A 346 -3.21 8.64 -11.82
C ALA A 346 -2.58 9.70 -10.91
N TYR A 347 -3.33 10.18 -9.92
CA TYR A 347 -2.89 11.19 -8.94
C TYR A 347 -2.25 10.57 -7.68
N GLY A 348 -2.18 9.25 -7.57
CA GLY A 348 -1.62 8.56 -6.41
C GLY A 348 -2.43 8.75 -5.12
N VAL A 349 -3.75 9.02 -5.23
CA VAL A 349 -4.65 9.24 -4.08
C VAL A 349 -4.88 7.93 -3.35
N GLN A 350 -4.45 7.86 -2.09
CA GLN A 350 -4.61 6.70 -1.20
C GLN A 350 -5.57 6.98 -0.03
N GLY A 351 -6.01 8.22 0.11
CA GLY A 351 -6.93 8.67 1.16
C GLY A 351 -7.64 9.93 0.73
N ILE A 352 -8.86 10.15 1.24
CA ILE A 352 -9.64 11.36 1.00
C ILE A 352 -10.05 12.04 2.32
N PRO A 353 -10.14 13.39 2.31
CA PRO A 353 -10.00 14.30 1.18
C PRO A 353 -8.55 14.45 0.71
N ALA A 354 -8.33 14.59 -0.62
CA ALA A 354 -7.04 14.94 -1.20
C ALA A 354 -7.23 16.04 -2.25
N THR A 355 -6.36 17.06 -2.24
CA THR A 355 -6.52 18.23 -3.11
C THR A 355 -5.24 18.55 -3.87
N PHE A 356 -5.39 19.01 -5.12
CA PHE A 356 -4.29 19.51 -5.95
C PHE A 356 -4.71 20.86 -6.52
N LEU A 357 -3.93 21.90 -6.24
CA LEU A 357 -4.19 23.24 -6.79
C LEU A 357 -3.33 23.44 -8.04
N LEU A 358 -3.97 23.78 -9.14
CA LEU A 358 -3.34 24.00 -10.44
C LEU A 358 -3.27 25.50 -10.77
N ASP A 359 -2.22 25.90 -11.50
CA ASP A 359 -2.16 27.18 -12.17
C ASP A 359 -3.00 27.21 -13.47
N LYS A 360 -2.99 28.34 -14.16
CA LYS A 360 -3.75 28.55 -15.42
C LYS A 360 -3.29 27.65 -16.57
N GLU A 361 -2.04 27.22 -16.55
CA GLU A 361 -1.42 26.31 -17.51
C GLU A 361 -1.69 24.83 -17.15
N GLY A 362 -2.23 24.56 -15.95
CA GLY A 362 -2.55 23.22 -15.44
C GLY A 362 -1.39 22.52 -14.75
N LYS A 363 -0.39 23.27 -14.29
CA LYS A 363 0.67 22.72 -13.46
C LYS A 363 0.24 22.71 -12.00
N VAL A 364 0.63 21.68 -11.28
CA VAL A 364 0.39 21.57 -9.84
C VAL A 364 1.24 22.60 -9.09
N ILE A 365 0.60 23.51 -8.37
CA ILE A 365 1.27 24.56 -7.58
C ILE A 365 1.20 24.31 -6.07
N ALA A 366 0.27 23.46 -5.61
CA ALA A 366 0.19 23.01 -4.21
C ALA A 366 -0.65 21.73 -4.11
N LYS A 367 -0.47 21.00 -3.01
CA LYS A 367 -1.19 19.76 -2.69
C LYS A 367 -1.73 19.78 -1.27
N ASN A 368 -2.85 19.10 -1.05
CA ASN A 368 -3.46 18.85 0.27
C ASN A 368 -3.79 20.10 1.09
N LEU A 369 -4.01 21.24 0.41
CA LEU A 369 -4.44 22.48 1.07
C LEU A 369 -5.88 22.35 1.54
N ARG A 370 -6.16 22.80 2.78
CA ARG A 370 -7.48 22.80 3.41
C ARG A 370 -7.62 24.01 4.34
N GLY A 371 -8.86 24.34 4.70
CA GLY A 371 -9.13 25.35 5.69
C GLY A 371 -8.44 26.68 5.39
N GLU A 372 -7.78 27.21 6.40
CA GLU A 372 -7.06 28.49 6.33
C GLU A 372 -5.85 28.46 5.39
N GLU A 373 -5.21 27.29 5.21
CA GLU A 373 -4.07 27.16 4.30
C GLU A 373 -4.50 27.32 2.84
N LEU A 374 -5.64 26.74 2.46
CA LEU A 374 -6.23 26.93 1.15
C LEU A 374 -6.58 28.40 0.92
N GLU A 375 -7.25 29.03 1.90
CA GLU A 375 -7.63 30.44 1.81
C GLU A 375 -6.42 31.36 1.67
N ARG A 376 -5.38 31.15 2.45
CA ARG A 376 -4.13 31.89 2.37
C ARG A 376 -3.49 31.79 0.99
N LYS A 377 -3.41 30.56 0.45
CA LYS A 377 -2.83 30.32 -0.88
C LYS A 377 -3.65 30.99 -1.98
N LEU A 378 -4.97 30.90 -1.94
CA LEU A 378 -5.85 31.55 -2.91
C LEU A 378 -5.75 33.09 -2.82
N ASN A 379 -5.67 33.69 -1.63
CA ASN A 379 -5.43 35.14 -1.47
C ASN A 379 -4.07 35.58 -2.02
N GLU A 380 -3.04 34.71 -1.97
CA GLU A 380 -1.72 35.00 -2.54
C GLU A 380 -1.75 35.09 -4.06
N ILE A 381 -2.45 34.15 -4.73
CA ILE A 381 -2.41 34.01 -6.21
C ILE A 381 -3.55 34.71 -6.94
N LEU A 382 -4.65 35.09 -6.25
CA LEU A 382 -5.86 35.69 -6.79
C LEU A 382 -6.09 37.10 -6.19
N LYS A 383 -5.13 37.97 -6.38
CA LYS A 383 -5.18 39.37 -5.92
C LYS A 383 -6.21 40.20 -6.67
#